data_53ecd477cdea58b789c510fb427066f2
#
_entry.id   53ecd477cdea58b789c510fb427066f2
#
_cell.length_a   1.000
_cell.length_b   1.000
_cell.length_c   1.000
_cell.angle_alpha   90.00
_cell.angle_beta   90.00
_cell.angle_gamma   90.00
#
_symmetry.space_group_name_H-M   'P 1'
#
loop_
_entity.id
_entity.type
_entity.pdbx_description
1 polymer ?
#
loop_
_entity_poly.entity_id
_entity_poly.type
_entity_poly.pdbx_seq_one_letter_code
_entity_poly.pdbx_strand_id
1 'polypeptide(L)'
;MIIKNISSIDLLKSGLALIPVPFGLKGPTKKDWNHSENCVTSTKDVHKFDGKNIGLAHAYCSPLPTCAIDIDNFIKSCEWLEKKGVNLKSLVFDNKAVVIWSGKPNSLKLLYRLPESVEPLCSTNMLDDDGHMVFEFRCAAANGNTVQDILPPST
;
A
#
# COMPACT_ATOMS: atom_id res chain seq x y z
N MET A 1 -10.69 3.48 12.15
CA MET A 1 -10.28 2.35 13.02
C MET A 1 -8.77 2.41 13.20
N ILE A 2 -8.30 2.67 14.43
CA ILE A 2 -6.85 2.66 14.72
C ILE A 2 -6.46 1.19 14.84
N ILE A 3 -5.74 0.67 13.87
CA ILE A 3 -5.21 -0.69 13.88
C ILE A 3 -4.01 -0.72 14.83
N LYS A 4 -4.25 -1.04 16.09
CA LYS A 4 -3.19 -1.37 17.04
C LYS A 4 -2.88 -2.86 16.93
N ASN A 5 -1.63 -3.20 16.59
CA ASN A 5 -1.06 -4.57 16.65
C ASN A 5 -1.74 -5.63 15.75
N ILE A 6 -1.87 -5.37 14.45
CA ILE A 6 -2.13 -6.46 13.51
C ILE A 6 -0.84 -7.27 13.35
N SER A 7 -0.92 -8.57 13.61
CA SER A 7 0.21 -9.48 13.39
C SER A 7 0.34 -9.85 11.90
N SER A 8 1.54 -10.25 11.47
CA SER A 8 1.76 -10.79 10.12
C SER A 8 0.86 -12.02 9.84
N ILE A 9 0.53 -12.81 10.88
CA ILE A 9 -0.39 -13.94 10.77
C ILE A 9 -1.79 -13.47 10.38
N ASP A 10 -2.31 -12.41 11.01
CA ASP A 10 -3.66 -11.92 10.73
C ASP A 10 -3.75 -11.33 9.31
N LEU A 11 -2.69 -10.62 8.88
CA LEU A 11 -2.58 -10.10 7.53
C LEU A 11 -2.59 -11.24 6.50
N LEU A 12 -1.80 -12.30 6.71
CA LEU A 12 -1.76 -13.46 5.83
C LEU A 12 -3.11 -14.19 5.79
N LYS A 13 -3.78 -14.38 6.94
CA LYS A 13 -5.12 -14.99 7.01
C LYS A 13 -6.18 -14.17 6.27
N SER A 14 -6.00 -12.85 6.16
CA SER A 14 -6.89 -12.00 5.37
C SER A 14 -6.61 -12.01 3.87
N GLY A 15 -5.66 -12.85 3.42
CA GLY A 15 -5.29 -13.02 2.02
C GLY A 15 -4.32 -11.97 1.50
N LEU A 16 -3.65 -11.24 2.38
CA LEU A 16 -2.58 -10.31 1.96
C LEU A 16 -1.31 -11.08 1.65
N ALA A 17 -0.63 -10.68 0.57
CA ALA A 17 0.69 -11.14 0.22
C ALA A 17 1.73 -10.18 0.84
N LEU A 18 2.70 -10.73 1.56
CA LEU A 18 3.63 -9.92 2.36
C LEU A 18 5.08 -10.15 1.93
N ILE A 19 5.93 -9.15 2.17
CA ILE A 19 7.35 -9.18 1.88
C ILE A 19 8.13 -8.79 3.14
N PRO A 20 9.11 -9.61 3.59
CA PRO A 20 9.98 -9.21 4.67
C PRO A 20 10.89 -8.07 4.25
N VAL A 21 10.87 -6.98 4.99
CA VAL A 21 11.72 -5.79 4.78
C VAL A 21 12.67 -5.67 5.97
N PRO A 22 13.98 -5.46 5.77
CA PRO A 22 14.89 -5.29 6.89
C PRO A 22 14.45 -4.14 7.80
N PHE A 23 14.65 -4.33 9.11
CA PHE A 23 14.32 -3.29 10.10
C PHE A 23 15.02 -1.97 9.76
N GLY A 24 14.32 -0.85 9.89
CA GLY A 24 14.82 0.48 9.57
C GLY A 24 14.89 0.82 8.08
N LEU A 25 14.53 -0.11 7.17
CA LEU A 25 14.47 0.15 5.75
C LEU A 25 13.03 0.28 5.25
N LYS A 26 12.85 1.06 4.20
CA LYS A 26 11.53 1.27 3.55
C LYS A 26 11.25 0.30 2.40
N GLY A 27 12.20 -0.57 2.08
CA GLY A 27 12.05 -1.53 0.99
C GLY A 27 12.89 -2.79 1.18
N PRO A 28 12.50 -3.88 0.49
CA PRO A 28 13.23 -5.14 0.51
C PRO A 28 14.61 -5.02 -0.12
N THR A 29 15.57 -5.82 0.37
CA THR A 29 16.93 -5.89 -0.17
C THR A 29 17.20 -7.17 -0.95
N LYS A 30 16.28 -8.17 -0.86
CA LYS A 30 16.40 -9.43 -1.59
C LYS A 30 16.24 -9.18 -3.09
N LYS A 31 17.11 -9.78 -3.91
CA LYS A 31 16.94 -9.78 -5.37
C LYS A 31 15.58 -10.41 -5.75
N ASP A 32 14.95 -9.89 -6.77
CA ASP A 32 13.67 -10.37 -7.33
C ASP A 32 12.54 -10.47 -6.28
N TRP A 33 12.61 -9.62 -5.24
CA TRP A 33 11.64 -9.56 -4.15
C TRP A 33 10.20 -9.34 -4.64
N ASN A 34 10.04 -8.70 -5.78
CA ASN A 34 8.78 -8.32 -6.39
C ASN A 34 8.15 -9.41 -7.28
N HIS A 35 8.76 -10.57 -7.35
CA HIS A 35 8.18 -11.74 -8.01
C HIS A 35 7.28 -12.52 -7.05
N SER A 36 6.22 -13.14 -7.57
CA SER A 36 5.20 -13.83 -6.76
C SER A 36 5.76 -14.93 -5.86
N GLU A 37 6.72 -15.71 -6.36
CA GLU A 37 7.38 -16.79 -5.62
C GLU A 37 8.24 -16.32 -4.45
N ASN A 38 8.56 -15.03 -4.39
CA ASN A 38 9.32 -14.41 -3.32
C ASN A 38 8.45 -13.74 -2.26
N CYS A 39 7.14 -13.66 -2.51
CA CYS A 39 6.17 -13.13 -1.56
C CYS A 39 5.67 -14.22 -0.60
N VAL A 40 5.39 -13.84 0.63
CA VAL A 40 4.82 -14.73 1.64
C VAL A 40 3.30 -14.63 1.59
N THR A 41 2.64 -15.76 1.32
CA THR A 41 1.19 -15.89 1.27
C THR A 41 0.65 -16.94 2.23
N SER A 42 1.54 -17.67 2.91
CA SER A 42 1.18 -18.74 3.85
C SER A 42 1.61 -18.38 5.27
N THR A 43 0.75 -18.67 6.23
CA THR A 43 1.06 -18.52 7.67
C THR A 43 2.18 -19.44 8.15
N LYS A 44 2.49 -20.51 7.41
CA LYS A 44 3.63 -21.40 7.71
C LYS A 44 4.98 -20.69 7.62
N ASP A 45 5.04 -19.61 6.83
CA ASP A 45 6.25 -18.84 6.56
C ASP A 45 6.37 -17.56 7.42
N VAL A 46 5.53 -17.41 8.43
CA VAL A 46 5.46 -16.20 9.27
C VAL A 46 6.80 -15.88 9.96
N HIS A 47 7.60 -16.89 10.26
CA HIS A 47 8.94 -16.73 10.86
C HIS A 47 9.89 -15.87 10.01
N LYS A 48 9.62 -15.71 8.72
CA LYS A 48 10.40 -14.84 7.83
C LYS A 48 10.32 -13.36 8.21
N PHE A 49 9.33 -12.99 9.05
CA PHE A 49 9.12 -11.62 9.54
C PHE A 49 9.75 -11.33 10.91
N ASP A 50 10.39 -12.32 11.54
CA ASP A 50 11.02 -12.15 12.85
C ASP A 50 12.09 -11.04 12.76
N GLY A 51 11.94 -9.97 13.57
CA GLY A 51 12.83 -8.81 13.57
C GLY A 51 12.85 -7.99 12.28
N LYS A 52 11.79 -8.05 11.47
CA LYS A 52 11.68 -7.33 10.20
C LYS A 52 10.42 -6.49 10.12
N ASN A 53 10.45 -5.49 9.27
CA ASN A 53 9.29 -4.75 8.82
C ASN A 53 8.46 -5.59 7.82
N ILE A 54 7.20 -5.22 7.65
CA ILE A 54 6.25 -5.90 6.78
C ILE A 54 5.94 -5.01 5.59
N GLY A 55 6.26 -5.48 4.38
CA GLY A 55 5.82 -4.89 3.12
C GLY A 55 4.58 -5.61 2.59
N LEU A 56 3.60 -4.87 2.07
CA LEU A 56 2.43 -5.38 1.39
C LEU A 56 2.70 -5.50 -0.10
N ALA A 57 2.60 -6.71 -0.66
CA ALA A 57 2.76 -6.98 -2.09
C ALA A 57 1.41 -6.85 -2.80
N HIS A 58 1.09 -5.69 -3.31
CA HIS A 58 -0.24 -5.34 -3.79
C HIS A 58 -0.80 -6.29 -4.86
N ALA A 59 -0.01 -6.58 -5.90
CA ALA A 59 -0.47 -7.35 -7.06
C ALA A 59 -0.82 -8.81 -6.74
N TYR A 60 -0.29 -9.36 -5.64
CA TYR A 60 -0.41 -10.79 -5.32
C TYR A 60 -1.34 -11.08 -4.14
N CYS A 61 -2.07 -10.10 -3.65
CA CYS A 61 -3.10 -10.30 -2.64
C CYS A 61 -4.28 -11.09 -3.20
N SER A 62 -4.91 -11.93 -2.35
CA SER A 62 -6.03 -12.79 -2.71
C SER A 62 -7.23 -12.50 -1.78
N PRO A 63 -8.48 -12.65 -2.22
CA PRO A 63 -8.93 -13.04 -3.56
C PRO A 63 -8.77 -11.95 -4.62
N LEU A 64 -8.51 -10.71 -4.23
CA LEU A 64 -8.36 -9.55 -5.11
C LEU A 64 -7.06 -8.82 -4.80
N PRO A 65 -6.36 -8.31 -5.82
CA PRO A 65 -5.23 -7.41 -5.62
C PRO A 65 -5.60 -6.22 -4.75
N THR A 66 -4.62 -5.66 -4.07
CA THR A 66 -4.78 -4.39 -3.36
C THR A 66 -4.11 -3.26 -4.15
N CYS A 67 -4.46 -2.04 -3.83
CA CYS A 67 -3.77 -0.85 -4.31
C CYS A 67 -3.65 0.17 -3.18
N ALA A 68 -2.70 1.08 -3.33
CA ALA A 68 -2.56 2.22 -2.44
C ALA A 68 -2.66 3.52 -3.23
N ILE A 69 -3.24 4.53 -2.60
CA ILE A 69 -3.12 5.93 -3.01
C ILE A 69 -2.22 6.60 -1.99
N ASP A 70 -0.99 6.90 -2.39
CA ASP A 70 0.05 7.49 -1.54
C ASP A 70 0.01 9.01 -1.70
N ILE A 71 -0.23 9.72 -0.60
CA ILE A 71 -0.45 11.17 -0.56
C ILE A 71 0.62 11.81 0.31
N ASP A 72 1.48 12.60 -0.29
CA ASP A 72 2.57 13.32 0.40
C ASP A 72 2.15 14.67 0.98
N ASN A 73 1.08 15.28 0.44
CA ASN A 73 0.54 16.54 0.95
C ASN A 73 -0.99 16.54 0.87
N PHE A 74 -1.60 16.10 1.96
CA PHE A 74 -3.04 15.93 2.07
C PHE A 74 -3.83 17.22 1.75
N ILE A 75 -3.36 18.38 2.21
CA ILE A 75 -4.05 19.65 2.00
C ILE A 75 -4.10 20.00 0.51
N LYS A 76 -2.95 19.99 -0.17
CA LYS A 76 -2.87 20.28 -1.62
C LYS A 76 -3.63 19.25 -2.44
N SER A 77 -3.56 17.98 -2.06
CA SER A 77 -4.29 16.91 -2.75
C SER A 77 -5.80 17.07 -2.59
N CYS A 78 -6.31 17.52 -1.43
CA CYS A 78 -7.72 17.85 -1.25
C CYS A 78 -8.16 18.96 -2.19
N GLU A 79 -7.42 20.07 -2.24
CA GLU A 79 -7.74 21.22 -3.07
C GLU A 79 -7.76 20.87 -4.57
N TRP A 80 -6.81 20.08 -5.03
CA TRP A 80 -6.73 19.67 -6.42
C TRP A 80 -7.83 18.67 -6.80
N LEU A 81 -8.07 17.65 -5.97
CA LEU A 81 -9.09 16.63 -6.20
C LEU A 81 -10.51 17.20 -6.13
N GLU A 82 -10.76 18.18 -5.24
CA GLU A 82 -12.05 18.85 -5.14
C GLU A 82 -12.42 19.58 -6.44
N LYS A 83 -11.45 20.22 -7.12
CA LYS A 83 -11.64 20.81 -8.46
C LYS A 83 -12.00 19.78 -9.52
N LYS A 84 -11.68 18.51 -9.30
CA LYS A 84 -12.01 17.36 -10.18
C LYS A 84 -13.25 16.60 -9.71
N GLY A 85 -13.99 17.13 -8.72
CA GLY A 85 -15.20 16.50 -8.17
C GLY A 85 -14.95 15.33 -7.21
N VAL A 86 -13.73 15.15 -6.70
CA VAL A 86 -13.38 14.08 -5.75
C VAL A 86 -13.18 14.66 -4.36
N ASN A 87 -14.02 14.22 -3.41
CA ASN A 87 -13.88 14.59 -2.00
C ASN A 87 -12.93 13.65 -1.27
N LEU A 88 -11.64 13.98 -1.23
CA LEU A 88 -10.63 13.18 -0.55
C LEU A 88 -10.87 13.06 0.96
N LYS A 89 -11.39 14.12 1.60
CA LYS A 89 -11.71 14.09 3.05
C LYS A 89 -12.75 13.02 3.36
N SER A 90 -13.79 12.91 2.54
CA SER A 90 -14.80 11.86 2.67
C SER A 90 -14.19 10.46 2.54
N LEU A 91 -13.28 10.25 1.58
CA LEU A 91 -12.59 8.96 1.42
C LEU A 91 -11.75 8.59 2.64
N VAL A 92 -11.13 9.57 3.30
CA VAL A 92 -10.30 9.36 4.49
C VAL A 92 -11.14 9.13 5.75
N PHE A 93 -12.20 9.90 5.95
CA PHE A 93 -12.92 9.95 7.23
C PHE A 93 -14.22 9.13 7.26
N ASP A 94 -14.81 8.77 6.11
CA ASP A 94 -16.07 8.01 6.04
C ASP A 94 -15.88 6.47 6.11
N ASN A 95 -14.74 6.00 6.61
CA ASN A 95 -14.42 4.58 6.87
C ASN A 95 -14.51 3.64 5.65
N LYS A 96 -14.37 4.16 4.43
CA LYS A 96 -14.39 3.35 3.20
C LYS A 96 -13.02 2.80 2.80
N ALA A 97 -11.96 3.33 3.40
CA ALA A 97 -10.57 2.91 3.15
C ALA A 97 -9.88 2.50 4.45
N VAL A 98 -8.85 1.69 4.32
CA VAL A 98 -7.86 1.55 5.39
C VAL A 98 -6.88 2.69 5.24
N VAL A 99 -6.80 3.57 6.25
CA VAL A 99 -5.95 4.75 6.24
C VAL A 99 -4.71 4.49 7.07
N ILE A 100 -3.54 4.68 6.46
CA ILE A 100 -2.25 4.63 7.14
C ILE A 100 -1.68 6.03 7.17
N TRP A 101 -1.60 6.63 8.37
CA TRP A 101 -0.92 7.89 8.58
C TRP A 101 0.58 7.66 8.70
N SER A 102 1.37 8.39 7.92
CA SER A 102 2.83 8.36 8.07
C SER A 102 3.28 9.23 9.24
N GLY A 103 4.52 9.05 9.69
CA GLY A 103 5.13 9.97 10.68
C GLY A 103 5.42 11.37 10.11
N LYS A 104 5.28 11.58 8.79
CA LYS A 104 5.46 12.86 8.13
C LYS A 104 4.14 13.64 8.15
N PRO A 105 4.10 14.92 8.56
CA PRO A 105 2.89 15.72 8.56
C PRO A 105 2.22 15.76 7.18
N ASN A 106 0.89 15.68 7.17
CA ASN A 106 0.06 15.71 5.96
C ASN A 106 0.31 14.57 4.95
N SER A 107 1.00 13.50 5.36
CA SER A 107 1.23 12.33 4.52
C SER A 107 0.44 11.13 5.02
N LEU A 108 -0.26 10.47 4.09
CA LEU A 108 -1.04 9.27 4.40
C LEU A 108 -1.15 8.36 3.17
N LYS A 109 -1.56 7.11 3.42
CA LYS A 109 -1.93 6.16 2.37
C LYS A 109 -3.34 5.68 2.58
N LEU A 110 -4.09 5.56 1.49
CA LEU A 110 -5.37 4.89 1.45
C LEU A 110 -5.18 3.53 0.80
N LEU A 111 -5.57 2.46 1.49
CA LEU A 111 -5.53 1.11 0.95
C LEU A 111 -6.92 0.65 0.54
N TYR A 112 -7.00 0.05 -0.65
CA TYR A 112 -8.20 -0.56 -1.19
C TYR A 112 -7.89 -1.94 -1.75
N ARG A 113 -8.92 -2.79 -1.89
CA ARG A 113 -8.90 -3.90 -2.83
C ARG A 113 -9.42 -3.44 -4.18
N LEU A 114 -8.82 -3.94 -5.26
CA LEU A 114 -9.36 -3.70 -6.59
C LEU A 114 -10.73 -4.38 -6.73
N PRO A 115 -11.63 -3.83 -7.57
CA PRO A 115 -12.89 -4.50 -7.90
C PRO A 115 -12.66 -5.87 -8.55
N GLU A 116 -13.67 -6.73 -8.49
CA GLU A 116 -13.68 -7.98 -9.25
C GLU A 116 -13.46 -7.71 -10.74
N SER A 117 -12.77 -8.60 -11.40
CA SER A 117 -12.46 -8.53 -12.84
C SER A 117 -11.47 -7.42 -13.24
N VAL A 118 -10.84 -6.76 -12.27
CA VAL A 118 -9.76 -5.78 -12.54
C VAL A 118 -8.42 -6.44 -12.24
N GLU A 119 -7.62 -6.58 -13.29
CA GLU A 119 -6.22 -7.03 -13.17
C GLU A 119 -5.37 -6.00 -12.43
N PRO A 120 -4.20 -6.39 -11.86
CA PRO A 120 -3.29 -5.45 -11.22
C PRO A 120 -2.93 -4.29 -12.15
N LEU A 121 -3.27 -3.07 -11.73
CA LEU A 121 -3.05 -1.87 -12.52
C LEU A 121 -1.61 -1.38 -12.37
N CYS A 122 -1.04 -0.85 -13.44
CA CYS A 122 0.29 -0.24 -13.40
C CYS A 122 0.30 0.98 -12.48
N SER A 123 1.29 1.05 -11.60
CA SER A 123 1.51 2.21 -10.72
C SER A 123 1.80 3.46 -11.55
N THR A 124 1.23 4.58 -11.14
CA THR A 124 1.37 5.85 -11.85
C THR A 124 1.32 7.04 -10.89
N ASN A 125 1.93 8.12 -11.30
CA ASN A 125 1.91 9.39 -10.59
C ASN A 125 0.81 10.29 -11.15
N MET A 126 0.05 10.94 -10.26
CA MET A 126 -0.85 12.01 -10.62
C MET A 126 -0.19 13.34 -10.27
N LEU A 127 -0.01 14.17 -11.28
CA LEU A 127 0.59 15.50 -11.14
C LEU A 127 -0.47 16.57 -11.33
N ASP A 128 -0.27 17.73 -10.69
CA ASP A 128 -1.05 18.94 -10.96
C ASP A 128 -0.61 19.61 -12.26
N ASP A 129 -1.25 20.73 -12.59
CA ASP A 129 -0.98 21.47 -13.83
C ASP A 129 0.43 22.09 -13.83
N ASP A 130 1.05 22.24 -12.67
CA ASP A 130 2.42 22.75 -12.49
C ASP A 130 3.47 21.62 -12.39
N GLY A 131 3.06 20.38 -12.50
CA GLY A 131 3.92 19.19 -12.44
C GLY A 131 4.27 18.72 -11.03
N HIS A 132 3.59 19.21 -9.99
CA HIS A 132 3.80 18.72 -8.63
C HIS A 132 2.98 17.46 -8.35
N MET A 133 3.54 16.56 -7.54
CA MET A 133 2.86 15.34 -7.12
C MET A 133 1.60 15.63 -6.31
N VAL A 134 0.46 15.14 -6.78
CA VAL A 134 -0.82 15.12 -6.05
C VAL A 134 -0.95 13.82 -5.25
N PHE A 135 -0.79 12.69 -5.93
CA PHE A 135 -0.72 11.37 -5.32
C PHE A 135 0.01 10.38 -6.25
N GLU A 136 0.49 9.28 -5.66
CA GLU A 136 0.96 8.11 -6.40
C GLU A 136 -0.06 6.97 -6.25
N PHE A 137 -0.54 6.43 -7.37
CA PHE A 137 -1.27 5.17 -7.38
C PHE A 137 -0.27 4.02 -7.42
N ARG A 138 -0.39 3.07 -6.50
CA ARG A 138 0.55 1.96 -6.31
C ARG A 138 -0.18 0.62 -6.34
N CYS A 139 0.21 -0.27 -7.25
CA CYS A 139 -0.34 -1.63 -7.34
C CYS A 139 0.67 -2.59 -7.96
N ALA A 140 1.02 -2.43 -9.24
CA ALA A 140 1.99 -3.25 -9.95
C ALA A 140 2.96 -2.40 -10.75
N ALA A 141 4.09 -2.97 -11.13
CA ALA A 141 5.00 -2.39 -12.12
C ALA A 141 4.50 -2.69 -13.54
N ALA A 142 5.06 -2.03 -14.55
CA ALA A 142 4.66 -2.21 -15.95
C ALA A 142 4.84 -3.65 -16.47
N ASN A 143 5.75 -4.42 -15.86
CA ASN A 143 5.96 -5.84 -16.17
C ASN A 143 5.01 -6.80 -15.40
N GLY A 144 4.03 -6.27 -14.67
CA GLY A 144 3.09 -7.05 -13.85
C GLY A 144 3.60 -7.48 -12.48
N ASN A 145 4.87 -7.28 -12.16
CA ASN A 145 5.39 -7.56 -10.83
C ASN A 145 4.82 -6.58 -9.81
N THR A 146 4.71 -7.05 -8.55
CA THR A 146 4.15 -6.20 -7.50
C THR A 146 5.03 -5.00 -7.17
N VAL A 147 4.41 -3.91 -6.74
CA VAL A 147 5.05 -2.91 -5.88
C VAL A 147 4.70 -3.20 -4.42
N GLN A 148 5.40 -2.60 -3.48
CA GLN A 148 5.16 -2.82 -2.06
C GLN A 148 5.00 -1.51 -1.30
N ASP A 149 4.25 -1.57 -0.23
CA ASP A 149 4.12 -0.53 0.79
C ASP A 149 4.38 -1.09 2.18
N ILE A 150 5.10 -0.33 2.99
CA ILE A 150 5.32 -0.69 4.40
C ILE A 150 4.01 -0.57 5.17
N LEU A 151 3.69 -1.63 5.92
CA LEU A 151 2.54 -1.67 6.83
C LEU A 151 2.95 -1.39 8.28
N PRO A 152 2.11 -0.72 9.09
CA PRO A 152 2.28 -0.68 10.53
C PRO A 152 2.27 -2.10 11.14
N PRO A 153 2.99 -2.32 12.24
CA PRO A 153 3.75 -1.39 13.08
C PRO A 153 5.22 -1.20 12.67
N SER A 154 5.53 -1.34 11.39
CA SER A 154 6.89 -1.18 10.88
C SER A 154 7.48 0.22 11.16
N THR A 155 8.79 0.26 11.36
CA THR A 155 9.55 1.48 11.67
C THR A 155 10.73 1.66 10.70
#